data_5d41537db522661c02ec42dd70201408
#
_entry.id   5d41537db522661c02ec42dd70201408
#
_cell.length_a   1.000
_cell.length_b   1.000
_cell.length_c   1.000
_cell.angle_alpha   90.00
_cell.angle_beta   90.00
_cell.angle_gamma   90.00
#
_symmetry.space_group_name_H-M   'P 1'
#
loop_
_entity.id
_entity.type
_entity.pdbx_description
1 polymer ?
#
loop_
_entity_poly.entity_id
_entity_poly.type
_entity_poly.pdbx_seq_one_letter_code
_entity_poly.pdbx_strand_id
1 'polypeptide(L)'
;MKIAIIRLSALGDIIQSSIVLQLIKQAHPNSSVDWFVDERFKGILEKHPLINKLYALPLKDRKIFKVLQILLNARKNRYDIVVDLQGLLKSAVIAKMVGANTFGFDKNSLKESLASLFYRHKKAMKYSENIILRNVALIGFALEKDFDKDDILGKEPCFVADERVKKALVEKINFDDTKQNILIHTGSSAENKNYPKERFAILCQMILARYKKAQIWLCWGNAKEKKNTQFILADVGSKQISLLPKLNLKELAALTQLCALVIGNDSGPTHLAFAMNKPSITIFGATPSYRNAYQTPINKVIDSGKYISDTKHIDKSDFCIQNIDEKEIFTLCEGLLK
;
A
#
# COMPACT_ATOMS: atom_id res chain seq x y z
N MET A 1 -0.19 -9.62 25.97
CA MET A 1 -0.96 -10.26 24.90
C MET A 1 -0.07 -10.46 23.67
N LYS A 2 -0.10 -11.65 23.04
CA LYS A 2 0.65 -11.97 21.83
C LYS A 2 -0.31 -12.08 20.64
N ILE A 3 -0.07 -11.28 19.62
CA ILE A 3 -0.95 -11.16 18.44
C ILE A 3 -0.17 -11.54 17.18
N ALA A 4 -0.76 -12.39 16.34
CA ALA A 4 -0.25 -12.70 15.02
C ALA A 4 -1.11 -12.03 13.94
N ILE A 5 -0.51 -11.29 13.04
CA ILE A 5 -1.15 -10.68 11.87
C ILE A 5 -0.76 -11.47 10.62
N ILE A 6 -1.74 -11.92 9.87
CA ILE A 6 -1.54 -12.59 8.58
C ILE A 6 -1.93 -11.63 7.46
N ARG A 7 -0.95 -11.04 6.78
CA ARG A 7 -1.12 -10.24 5.56
C ARG A 7 0.07 -10.50 4.65
N LEU A 8 -0.10 -11.40 3.71
CA LEU A 8 0.99 -11.96 2.89
C LEU A 8 1.32 -11.08 1.69
N SER A 9 0.29 -10.50 1.07
CA SER A 9 0.37 -9.76 -0.21
C SER A 9 -0.93 -8.96 -0.47
N ALA A 10 -1.00 -8.07 -1.46
CA ALA A 10 0.11 -7.53 -2.21
C ALA A 10 0.74 -6.34 -1.46
N LEU A 11 1.76 -5.70 -2.05
CA LEU A 11 2.48 -4.59 -1.40
C LEU A 11 1.53 -3.47 -0.92
N GLY A 12 0.61 -3.02 -1.78
CA GLY A 12 -0.37 -1.99 -1.42
C GLY A 12 -1.25 -2.38 -0.24
N ASP A 13 -1.73 -3.61 -0.24
CA ASP A 13 -2.56 -4.13 0.85
C ASP A 13 -1.78 -4.27 2.17
N ILE A 14 -0.50 -4.67 2.13
CA ILE A 14 0.37 -4.73 3.31
C ILE A 14 0.53 -3.32 3.88
N ILE A 15 0.81 -2.34 3.02
CA ILE A 15 0.96 -0.94 3.40
C ILE A 15 -0.32 -0.40 4.03
N GLN A 16 -1.47 -0.63 3.39
CA GLN A 16 -2.77 -0.19 3.92
C GLN A 16 -3.16 -0.89 5.22
N SER A 17 -2.69 -2.13 5.42
CA SER A 17 -2.95 -2.86 6.67
C SER A 17 -2.06 -2.41 7.82
N SER A 18 -0.97 -1.68 7.58
CA SER A 18 0.00 -1.31 8.62
C SER A 18 -0.59 -0.41 9.72
N ILE A 19 -1.65 0.33 9.43
CA ILE A 19 -2.37 1.15 10.42
C ILE A 19 -2.83 0.33 11.64
N VAL A 20 -3.14 -0.95 11.45
CA VAL A 20 -3.61 -1.81 12.55
C VAL A 20 -2.56 -1.98 13.66
N LEU A 21 -1.28 -1.80 13.35
CA LEU A 21 -0.20 -1.89 14.34
C LEU A 21 -0.33 -0.80 15.41
N GLN A 22 -0.67 0.43 15.00
CA GLN A 22 -0.87 1.55 15.92
C GLN A 22 -2.13 1.33 16.76
N LEU A 23 -3.22 0.89 16.13
CA LEU A 23 -4.48 0.59 16.81
C LEU A 23 -4.33 -0.52 17.85
N ILE A 24 -3.55 -1.56 17.54
CA ILE A 24 -3.22 -2.60 18.53
C ILE A 24 -2.45 -2.01 19.71
N LYS A 25 -1.47 -1.13 19.47
CA LYS A 25 -0.69 -0.51 20.55
C LYS A 25 -1.48 0.51 21.34
N GLN A 26 -2.42 1.20 20.71
CA GLN A 26 -3.37 2.09 21.39
C GLN A 26 -4.30 1.32 22.35
N ALA A 27 -4.81 0.15 21.91
CA ALA A 27 -5.65 -0.69 22.75
C ALA A 27 -4.85 -1.45 23.83
N HIS A 28 -3.69 -1.96 23.45
CA HIS A 28 -2.84 -2.82 24.28
C HIS A 28 -1.35 -2.44 24.13
N PRO A 29 -0.86 -1.41 24.86
CA PRO A 29 0.51 -0.88 24.71
C PRO A 29 1.60 -1.96 24.89
N ASN A 30 1.39 -2.90 25.80
CA ASN A 30 2.34 -3.97 26.11
C ASN A 30 2.14 -5.24 25.26
N SER A 31 1.34 -5.21 24.19
CA SER A 31 1.17 -6.35 23.31
C SER A 31 2.43 -6.63 22.50
N SER A 32 2.69 -7.90 22.18
CA SER A 32 3.71 -8.34 21.23
C SER A 32 3.02 -8.70 19.93
N VAL A 33 3.44 -8.08 18.81
CA VAL A 33 2.83 -8.29 17.48
C VAL A 33 3.84 -8.95 16.58
N ASP A 34 3.49 -10.12 16.04
CA ASP A 34 4.24 -10.80 15.01
C ASP A 34 3.49 -10.71 13.67
N TRP A 35 4.21 -10.49 12.57
CA TRP A 35 3.60 -10.34 11.25
C TRP A 35 4.10 -11.40 10.28
N PHE A 36 3.17 -12.02 9.55
CA PHE A 36 3.45 -13.00 8.50
C PHE A 36 3.26 -12.36 7.13
N VAL A 37 4.31 -12.41 6.30
CA VAL A 37 4.36 -11.75 4.98
C VAL A 37 5.04 -12.65 3.96
N ASP A 38 4.70 -12.52 2.68
CA ASP A 38 5.48 -13.14 1.59
C ASP A 38 6.88 -12.50 1.54
N GLU A 39 7.92 -13.32 1.43
CA GLU A 39 9.33 -12.91 1.44
C GLU A 39 9.63 -11.76 0.47
N ARG A 40 8.92 -11.69 -0.65
CA ARG A 40 9.07 -10.62 -1.67
C ARG A 40 8.78 -9.21 -1.13
N PHE A 41 7.92 -9.11 -0.12
CA PHE A 41 7.47 -7.83 0.43
C PHE A 41 8.02 -7.53 1.82
N LYS A 42 8.85 -8.42 2.38
CA LYS A 42 9.38 -8.24 3.75
C LYS A 42 10.08 -6.90 3.96
N GLY A 43 10.74 -6.37 2.91
CA GLY A 43 11.57 -5.17 3.00
C GLY A 43 10.85 -3.93 3.53
N ILE A 44 9.52 -3.80 3.32
CA ILE A 44 8.73 -2.67 3.84
C ILE A 44 8.47 -2.78 5.35
N LEU A 45 8.43 -4.01 5.89
CA LEU A 45 8.14 -4.30 7.30
C LEU A 45 9.39 -4.60 8.14
N GLU A 46 10.55 -4.77 7.49
CA GLU A 46 11.80 -5.08 8.21
C GLU A 46 12.18 -3.94 9.17
N LYS A 47 12.45 -4.31 10.43
CA LYS A 47 12.77 -3.39 11.53
C LYS A 47 11.65 -2.39 11.86
N HIS A 48 10.40 -2.72 11.53
CA HIS A 48 9.26 -1.89 11.93
C HIS A 48 9.14 -1.86 13.47
N PRO A 49 9.09 -0.69 14.11
CA PRO A 49 9.20 -0.57 15.57
C PRO A 49 8.06 -1.26 16.34
N LEU A 50 6.89 -1.40 15.72
CA LEU A 50 5.71 -2.02 16.33
C LEU A 50 5.58 -3.52 16.03
N ILE A 51 6.50 -4.11 15.25
CA ILE A 51 6.55 -5.54 14.96
C ILE A 51 7.64 -6.20 15.79
N ASN A 52 7.25 -7.15 16.65
CA ASN A 52 8.18 -7.90 17.47
C ASN A 52 8.97 -8.92 16.61
N LYS A 53 8.28 -9.67 15.76
CA LYS A 53 8.91 -10.62 14.84
C LYS A 53 8.24 -10.65 13.48
N LEU A 54 9.04 -10.55 12.44
CA LEU A 54 8.61 -10.66 11.05
C LEU A 54 8.88 -12.06 10.52
N TYR A 55 7.84 -12.78 10.12
CA TYR A 55 7.92 -14.09 9.50
C TYR A 55 7.79 -13.96 7.98
N ALA A 56 8.91 -13.98 7.27
CA ALA A 56 8.97 -13.96 5.83
C ALA A 56 8.80 -15.37 5.26
N LEU A 57 7.70 -15.62 4.54
CA LEU A 57 7.34 -16.90 3.99
C LEU A 57 7.76 -17.00 2.51
N PRO A 58 8.59 -17.99 2.09
CA PRO A 58 9.02 -18.19 0.70
C PRO A 58 7.92 -18.85 -0.14
N LEU A 59 6.82 -18.13 -0.36
CA LEU A 59 5.59 -18.68 -0.95
C LEU A 59 5.68 -18.86 -2.46
N LYS A 60 6.50 -18.06 -3.16
CA LYS A 60 6.66 -18.13 -4.62
C LYS A 60 7.51 -19.36 -5.04
N ASP A 61 8.50 -19.70 -4.24
CA ASP A 61 9.50 -20.72 -4.60
C ASP A 61 9.03 -22.16 -4.35
N ARG A 62 7.75 -22.35 -3.99
CA ARG A 62 7.15 -23.66 -3.65
C ARG A 62 7.91 -24.43 -2.56
N LYS A 63 8.66 -23.74 -1.70
CA LYS A 63 9.41 -24.34 -0.58
C LYS A 63 8.48 -24.69 0.58
N ILE A 64 7.53 -25.61 0.33
CA ILE A 64 6.43 -25.94 1.24
C ILE A 64 6.97 -26.43 2.60
N PHE A 65 8.00 -27.27 2.63
CA PHE A 65 8.61 -27.74 3.88
C PHE A 65 9.19 -26.60 4.72
N LYS A 66 9.86 -25.61 4.09
CA LYS A 66 10.39 -24.45 4.79
C LYS A 66 9.27 -23.58 5.36
N VAL A 67 8.20 -23.36 4.59
CA VAL A 67 7.02 -22.65 5.09
C VAL A 67 6.42 -23.37 6.28
N LEU A 68 6.19 -24.68 6.17
CA LEU A 68 5.65 -25.50 7.26
C LEU A 68 6.52 -25.43 8.53
N GLN A 69 7.83 -25.54 8.40
CA GLN A 69 8.77 -25.41 9.52
C GLN A 69 8.66 -24.04 10.21
N ILE A 70 8.57 -22.94 9.42
CA ILE A 70 8.39 -21.58 9.96
C ILE A 70 7.09 -21.49 10.75
N LEU A 71 5.98 -22.01 10.19
CA LEU A 71 4.66 -21.93 10.83
C LEU A 71 4.60 -22.79 12.12
N LEU A 72 5.15 -24.01 12.12
CA LEU A 72 5.22 -24.85 13.30
C LEU A 72 6.08 -24.22 14.41
N ASN A 73 7.19 -23.57 14.04
CA ASN A 73 7.99 -22.82 15.02
C ASN A 73 7.25 -21.59 15.54
N ALA A 74 6.52 -20.86 14.70
CA ALA A 74 5.72 -19.71 15.10
C ALA A 74 4.59 -20.13 16.06
N ARG A 75 3.95 -21.28 15.83
CA ARG A 75 2.90 -21.83 16.70
C ARG A 75 3.36 -22.01 18.15
N LYS A 76 4.64 -22.25 18.40
CA LYS A 76 5.21 -22.39 19.75
C LYS A 76 5.10 -21.11 20.58
N ASN A 77 4.90 -19.95 19.93
CA ASN A 77 4.69 -18.67 20.62
C ASN A 77 3.35 -18.61 21.37
N ARG A 78 2.39 -19.50 21.07
CA ARG A 78 1.06 -19.56 21.71
C ARG A 78 0.36 -18.22 21.66
N TYR A 79 0.04 -17.75 20.42
CA TYR A 79 -0.66 -16.48 20.22
C TYR A 79 -2.04 -16.47 20.88
N ASP A 80 -2.34 -15.40 21.58
CA ASP A 80 -3.66 -15.16 22.16
C ASP A 80 -4.69 -14.87 21.07
N ILE A 81 -4.26 -14.16 20.01
CA ILE A 81 -5.08 -13.71 18.88
C ILE A 81 -4.30 -13.92 17.58
N VAL A 82 -4.93 -14.50 16.57
CA VAL A 82 -4.43 -14.58 15.19
C VAL A 82 -5.44 -13.93 14.25
N VAL A 83 -5.08 -12.84 13.59
CA VAL A 83 -5.96 -12.09 12.70
C VAL A 83 -5.54 -12.25 11.25
N ASP A 84 -6.42 -12.76 10.40
CA ASP A 84 -6.21 -12.81 8.95
C ASP A 84 -6.84 -11.60 8.27
N LEU A 85 -5.99 -10.60 7.97
CA LEU A 85 -6.39 -9.40 7.24
C LEU A 85 -6.47 -9.62 5.72
N GLN A 86 -6.01 -10.76 5.21
CA GLN A 86 -6.03 -11.04 3.77
C GLN A 86 -7.33 -11.69 3.31
N GLY A 87 -7.81 -12.66 4.06
CA GLY A 87 -9.10 -13.31 3.78
C GLY A 87 -9.12 -14.18 2.52
N LEU A 88 -8.01 -14.83 2.18
CA LEU A 88 -7.90 -15.83 1.13
C LEU A 88 -7.68 -17.22 1.73
N LEU A 89 -8.03 -18.28 1.01
CA LEU A 89 -7.89 -19.67 1.50
C LEU A 89 -6.47 -19.95 2.01
N LYS A 90 -5.46 -19.52 1.26
CA LYS A 90 -4.06 -19.68 1.63
C LYS A 90 -3.71 -19.00 2.96
N SER A 91 -4.15 -17.76 3.17
CA SER A 91 -3.88 -17.01 4.40
C SER A 91 -4.67 -17.58 5.58
N ALA A 92 -5.89 -18.03 5.35
CA ALA A 92 -6.72 -18.66 6.37
C ALA A 92 -6.13 -19.98 6.88
N VAL A 93 -5.59 -20.81 5.97
CA VAL A 93 -4.85 -22.03 6.35
C VAL A 93 -3.62 -21.67 7.19
N ILE A 94 -2.84 -20.68 6.79
CA ILE A 94 -1.68 -20.20 7.55
C ILE A 94 -2.11 -19.72 8.93
N ALA A 95 -3.17 -18.92 9.03
CA ALA A 95 -3.70 -18.44 10.31
C ALA A 95 -4.05 -19.60 11.25
N LYS A 96 -4.75 -20.61 10.73
CA LYS A 96 -5.13 -21.83 11.50
C LYS A 96 -3.94 -22.65 11.95
N MET A 97 -2.88 -22.73 11.13
CA MET A 97 -1.65 -23.42 11.49
C MET A 97 -0.86 -22.70 12.59
N VAL A 98 -0.89 -21.38 12.60
CA VAL A 98 -0.18 -20.51 13.57
C VAL A 98 -0.86 -20.53 14.93
N GLY A 99 -2.18 -20.57 14.99
CA GLY A 99 -2.92 -20.58 16.26
C GLY A 99 -4.37 -21.06 16.16
N ALA A 100 -4.98 -21.31 17.29
CA ALA A 100 -6.35 -21.80 17.39
C ALA A 100 -7.39 -20.67 17.44
N ASN A 101 -7.05 -19.53 18.07
CA ASN A 101 -7.94 -18.39 18.28
C ASN A 101 -7.85 -17.43 17.08
N THR A 102 -8.47 -17.83 15.96
CA THR A 102 -8.38 -17.16 14.66
C THR A 102 -9.56 -16.23 14.41
N PHE A 103 -9.27 -15.02 13.95
CA PHE A 103 -10.22 -13.98 13.57
C PHE A 103 -10.13 -13.69 12.08
N GLY A 104 -11.27 -13.57 11.41
CA GLY A 104 -11.37 -13.25 10.00
C GLY A 104 -12.78 -12.81 9.64
N PHE A 105 -13.05 -12.65 8.35
CA PHE A 105 -14.36 -12.30 7.86
C PHE A 105 -15.25 -13.55 7.63
N ASP A 106 -16.57 -13.36 7.67
CA ASP A 106 -17.52 -14.41 7.34
C ASP A 106 -17.54 -14.75 5.84
N LYS A 107 -18.24 -15.80 5.46
CA LYS A 107 -18.31 -16.31 4.07
C LYS A 107 -18.80 -15.27 3.05
N ASN A 108 -19.73 -14.41 3.45
CA ASN A 108 -20.34 -13.40 2.56
C ASN A 108 -19.42 -12.18 2.38
N SER A 109 -18.53 -11.96 3.32
CA SER A 109 -17.61 -10.84 3.38
C SER A 109 -16.24 -11.10 2.69
N LEU A 110 -16.07 -12.29 2.09
CA LEU A 110 -14.79 -12.72 1.48
C LEU A 110 -14.92 -12.89 -0.04
N LYS A 111 -13.79 -12.73 -0.75
CA LYS A 111 -13.68 -13.16 -2.14
C LYS A 111 -13.70 -14.68 -2.25
N GLU A 112 -12.93 -15.35 -1.40
CA GLU A 112 -12.86 -16.82 -1.30
C GLU A 112 -13.61 -17.26 -0.06
N SER A 113 -14.91 -17.55 -0.20
CA SER A 113 -15.83 -17.84 0.92
C SER A 113 -15.38 -19.02 1.81
N LEU A 114 -14.71 -20.01 1.22
CA LEU A 114 -14.18 -21.18 1.95
C LEU A 114 -13.13 -20.80 3.01
N ALA A 115 -12.45 -19.67 2.87
CA ALA A 115 -11.50 -19.19 3.88
C ALA A 115 -12.16 -19.04 5.27
N SER A 116 -13.44 -18.70 5.30
CA SER A 116 -14.20 -18.51 6.55
C SER A 116 -14.27 -19.77 7.42
N LEU A 117 -14.10 -20.96 6.85
CA LEU A 117 -14.11 -22.23 7.61
C LEU A 117 -12.95 -22.35 8.58
N PHE A 118 -11.86 -21.63 8.35
CA PHE A 118 -10.64 -21.67 9.16
C PHE A 118 -10.67 -20.66 10.33
N TYR A 119 -11.64 -19.76 10.36
CA TYR A 119 -11.76 -18.76 11.44
C TYR A 119 -12.70 -19.24 12.55
N ARG A 120 -12.26 -19.10 13.79
CA ARG A 120 -13.06 -19.34 14.98
C ARG A 120 -14.05 -18.19 15.19
N HIS A 121 -13.60 -16.97 15.03
CA HIS A 121 -14.38 -15.74 15.17
C HIS A 121 -14.51 -15.06 13.81
N LYS A 122 -15.73 -14.66 13.46
CA LYS A 122 -16.07 -14.19 12.10
C LYS A 122 -16.81 -12.87 12.18
N LYS A 123 -16.26 -11.84 11.54
CA LYS A 123 -16.91 -10.53 11.40
C LYS A 123 -17.65 -10.45 10.07
N ALA A 124 -18.91 -10.06 10.10
CA ALA A 124 -19.66 -9.69 8.90
C ALA A 124 -19.33 -8.24 8.52
N MET A 125 -18.96 -8.01 7.26
CA MET A 125 -18.76 -6.69 6.68
C MET A 125 -18.70 -6.80 5.16
N LYS A 126 -19.43 -5.96 4.42
CA LYS A 126 -19.47 -6.04 2.95
C LYS A 126 -18.07 -6.07 2.34
N TYR A 127 -17.85 -6.95 1.35
CA TYR A 127 -16.56 -7.01 0.65
C TYR A 127 -16.23 -5.71 -0.09
N SER A 128 -17.25 -4.98 -0.54
CA SER A 128 -17.14 -3.70 -1.21
C SER A 128 -16.78 -2.53 -0.29
N GLU A 129 -16.78 -2.72 1.01
CA GLU A 129 -16.40 -1.69 1.97
C GLU A 129 -14.92 -1.32 1.84
N ASN A 130 -14.57 -0.08 2.20
CA ASN A 130 -13.20 0.41 2.12
C ASN A 130 -12.23 -0.51 2.85
N ILE A 131 -11.07 -0.80 2.25
CA ILE A 131 -10.10 -1.77 2.77
C ILE A 131 -9.50 -1.33 4.12
N ILE A 132 -9.30 -0.02 4.34
CA ILE A 132 -8.83 0.50 5.62
C ILE A 132 -9.89 0.27 6.70
N LEU A 133 -11.15 0.62 6.41
CA LEU A 133 -12.28 0.40 7.33
C LEU A 133 -12.43 -1.09 7.65
N ARG A 134 -12.25 -1.97 6.67
CA ARG A 134 -12.30 -3.42 6.89
C ARG A 134 -11.19 -3.89 7.82
N ASN A 135 -9.95 -3.44 7.61
CA ASN A 135 -8.82 -3.80 8.46
C ASN A 135 -9.04 -3.31 9.90
N VAL A 136 -9.46 -2.06 10.06
CA VAL A 136 -9.76 -1.44 11.36
C VAL A 136 -10.88 -2.18 12.08
N ALA A 137 -11.99 -2.44 11.38
CA ALA A 137 -13.13 -3.15 11.96
C ALA A 137 -12.79 -4.58 12.39
N LEU A 138 -11.94 -5.29 11.62
CA LEU A 138 -11.55 -6.66 11.98
C LEU A 138 -10.62 -6.68 13.20
N ILE A 139 -9.69 -5.74 13.28
CA ILE A 139 -8.83 -5.58 14.47
C ILE A 139 -9.66 -5.16 15.68
N GLY A 140 -10.58 -4.20 15.54
CA GLY A 140 -11.47 -3.79 16.62
C GLY A 140 -12.28 -4.98 17.17
N PHE A 141 -12.84 -5.79 16.26
CA PHE A 141 -13.54 -7.02 16.63
C PHE A 141 -12.65 -8.03 17.39
N ALA A 142 -11.39 -8.17 16.97
CA ALA A 142 -10.46 -9.10 17.62
C ALA A 142 -9.97 -8.62 18.98
N LEU A 143 -9.96 -7.31 19.20
CA LEU A 143 -9.51 -6.66 20.45
C LEU A 143 -10.66 -6.26 21.36
N GLU A 144 -11.91 -6.50 20.95
CA GLU A 144 -13.13 -6.07 21.64
C GLU A 144 -13.12 -4.55 21.93
N LYS A 145 -12.62 -3.78 20.92
CA LYS A 145 -12.51 -2.31 21.00
C LYS A 145 -13.02 -1.69 19.68
N ASP A 146 -13.86 -0.67 19.80
CA ASP A 146 -14.27 0.12 18.65
C ASP A 146 -13.20 1.18 18.32
N PHE A 147 -12.96 1.34 17.02
CA PHE A 147 -12.14 2.38 16.43
C PHE A 147 -12.97 3.13 15.40
N ASP A 148 -12.77 4.42 15.30
CA ASP A 148 -13.55 5.30 14.44
C ASP A 148 -12.71 6.00 13.35
N LYS A 149 -13.31 7.00 12.73
CA LYS A 149 -12.67 7.79 11.69
C LYS A 149 -11.51 8.63 12.23
N ASP A 150 -11.61 9.10 13.45
CA ASP A 150 -10.61 9.97 14.07
C ASP A 150 -9.34 9.16 14.40
N ASP A 151 -9.48 7.89 14.77
CA ASP A 151 -8.35 6.95 14.92
C ASP A 151 -7.61 6.75 13.59
N ILE A 152 -8.33 6.77 12.45
CA ILE A 152 -7.72 6.63 11.13
C ILE A 152 -7.03 7.92 10.71
N LEU A 153 -7.66 9.08 10.90
CA LEU A 153 -7.15 10.38 10.49
C LEU A 153 -6.02 10.87 11.42
N GLY A 154 -6.11 10.57 12.70
CA GLY A 154 -5.12 10.89 13.72
C GLY A 154 -3.91 9.97 13.77
N LYS A 155 -3.82 8.98 12.85
CA LYS A 155 -2.68 8.06 12.84
C LYS A 155 -1.35 8.78 12.64
N GLU A 156 -0.33 8.31 13.33
CA GLU A 156 1.04 8.66 13.01
C GLU A 156 1.51 8.00 11.70
N PRO A 157 2.60 8.45 11.08
CA PRO A 157 3.19 7.75 9.94
C PRO A 157 3.43 6.27 10.28
N CYS A 158 2.79 5.37 9.51
CA CYS A 158 2.93 3.93 9.72
C CYS A 158 4.35 3.43 9.41
N PHE A 159 5.07 4.16 8.56
CA PHE A 159 6.46 3.85 8.22
C PHE A 159 7.31 5.11 8.46
N VAL A 160 8.45 4.90 9.10
CA VAL A 160 9.48 5.93 9.26
C VAL A 160 10.74 5.42 8.58
N ALA A 161 11.30 6.22 7.70
CA ALA A 161 12.51 5.83 7.00
C ALA A 161 13.71 5.83 7.96
N ASP A 162 14.58 4.83 7.80
CA ASP A 162 15.88 4.80 8.48
C ASP A 162 16.73 5.99 8.00
N GLU A 163 17.22 6.82 8.93
CA GLU A 163 17.98 8.02 8.62
C GLU A 163 19.26 7.72 7.80
N ARG A 164 19.88 6.55 8.00
CA ARG A 164 21.04 6.14 7.20
C ARG A 164 20.64 5.87 5.75
N VAL A 165 19.50 5.19 5.54
CA VAL A 165 18.94 4.91 4.20
C VAL A 165 18.58 6.24 3.53
N LYS A 166 17.95 7.16 4.26
CA LYS A 166 17.56 8.47 3.75
C LYS A 166 18.80 9.28 3.31
N LYS A 167 19.84 9.37 4.16
CA LYS A 167 21.08 10.08 3.83
C LYS A 167 21.77 9.48 2.60
N ALA A 168 21.92 8.16 2.55
CA ALA A 168 22.53 7.49 1.41
C ALA A 168 21.72 7.67 0.11
N LEU A 169 20.38 7.70 0.20
CA LEU A 169 19.52 7.96 -0.95
C LEU A 169 19.67 9.40 -1.45
N VAL A 170 19.66 10.39 -0.56
CA VAL A 170 19.86 11.82 -0.89
C VAL A 170 21.15 12.01 -1.69
N GLU A 171 22.26 11.45 -1.23
CA GLU A 171 23.55 11.47 -1.92
C GLU A 171 23.48 10.75 -3.28
N LYS A 172 22.88 9.55 -3.31
CA LYS A 172 22.79 8.70 -4.52
C LYS A 172 22.06 9.36 -5.68
N ILE A 173 21.01 10.14 -5.39
CA ILE A 173 20.17 10.77 -6.42
C ILE A 173 20.41 12.28 -6.57
N ASN A 174 21.35 12.86 -5.84
CA ASN A 174 21.58 14.31 -5.76
C ASN A 174 20.26 15.06 -5.42
N PHE A 175 19.61 14.60 -4.35
CA PHE A 175 18.34 15.18 -3.92
C PHE A 175 18.56 16.58 -3.35
N ASP A 176 17.74 17.53 -3.84
CA ASP A 176 17.76 18.93 -3.40
C ASP A 176 16.49 19.21 -2.61
N ASP A 177 16.59 19.41 -1.30
CA ASP A 177 15.49 19.67 -0.38
C ASP A 177 14.91 21.10 -0.49
N THR A 178 15.61 22.01 -1.18
CA THR A 178 15.12 23.36 -1.47
C THR A 178 14.10 23.38 -2.60
N LYS A 179 13.99 22.26 -3.34
CA LYS A 179 13.03 22.08 -4.44
C LYS A 179 11.72 21.47 -3.96
N GLN A 180 10.70 21.71 -4.75
CA GLN A 180 9.39 21.06 -4.57
C GLN A 180 9.43 19.67 -5.23
N ASN A 181 9.85 18.68 -4.44
CA ASN A 181 10.06 17.32 -4.92
C ASN A 181 8.77 16.55 -5.09
N ILE A 182 8.51 16.02 -6.28
CA ILE A 182 7.30 15.27 -6.65
C ILE A 182 7.71 13.88 -7.13
N LEU A 183 7.16 12.85 -6.51
CA LEU A 183 7.38 11.46 -6.91
C LEU A 183 6.24 11.00 -7.82
N ILE A 184 6.58 10.50 -9.00
CA ILE A 184 5.61 9.91 -9.93
C ILE A 184 5.89 8.42 -10.11
N HIS A 185 4.87 7.59 -9.86
CA HIS A 185 4.91 6.15 -10.05
C HIS A 185 3.93 5.72 -11.14
N THR A 186 4.45 5.25 -12.29
CA THR A 186 3.65 4.96 -13.48
C THR A 186 3.16 3.52 -13.57
N GLY A 187 3.57 2.65 -12.65
CA GLY A 187 3.27 1.23 -12.70
C GLY A 187 2.11 0.79 -11.82
N SER A 188 1.50 -0.33 -12.18
CA SER A 188 0.57 -1.08 -11.34
C SER A 188 0.62 -2.58 -11.65
N SER A 189 -0.18 -3.38 -10.94
CA SER A 189 -0.22 -4.84 -11.09
C SER A 189 -0.90 -5.34 -12.37
N ALA A 190 -1.65 -4.50 -13.08
CA ALA A 190 -2.39 -4.84 -14.29
C ALA A 190 -2.31 -3.69 -15.30
N GLU A 191 -2.35 -4.03 -16.58
CA GLU A 191 -2.18 -3.04 -17.66
C GLU A 191 -3.30 -2.01 -17.70
N ASN A 192 -4.53 -2.44 -17.55
CA ASN A 192 -5.73 -1.60 -17.52
C ASN A 192 -5.87 -0.73 -16.25
N LYS A 193 -4.89 -0.77 -15.37
CA LYS A 193 -4.73 0.10 -14.21
C LYS A 193 -3.61 1.12 -14.40
N ASN A 194 -2.93 1.11 -15.55
CA ASN A 194 -1.85 2.04 -15.85
C ASN A 194 -2.40 3.23 -16.64
N TYR A 195 -2.28 4.41 -16.08
CA TYR A 195 -2.55 5.65 -16.78
C TYR A 195 -1.56 5.82 -17.96
N PRO A 196 -2.00 6.33 -19.11
CA PRO A 196 -1.15 6.43 -20.30
C PRO A 196 0.12 7.25 -20.04
N LYS A 197 1.26 6.76 -20.52
CA LYS A 197 2.56 7.43 -20.35
C LYS A 197 2.62 8.78 -21.05
N GLU A 198 1.92 8.92 -22.18
CA GLU A 198 1.79 10.16 -22.95
C GLU A 198 1.08 11.24 -22.11
N ARG A 199 0.01 10.87 -21.41
CA ARG A 199 -0.71 11.77 -20.52
C ARG A 199 0.07 12.09 -19.25
N PHE A 200 0.86 11.15 -18.72
CA PHE A 200 1.81 11.45 -17.65
C PHE A 200 2.85 12.49 -18.09
N ALA A 201 3.34 12.42 -19.35
CA ALA A 201 4.28 13.39 -19.87
C ALA A 201 3.66 14.80 -19.93
N ILE A 202 2.42 14.91 -20.45
CA ILE A 202 1.67 16.18 -20.46
C ILE A 202 1.49 16.72 -19.03
N LEU A 203 1.09 15.86 -18.08
CA LEU A 203 0.95 16.26 -16.67
C LEU A 203 2.26 16.81 -16.11
N CYS A 204 3.39 16.13 -16.39
CA CYS A 204 4.72 16.61 -15.97
C CYS A 204 5.05 17.97 -16.57
N GLN A 205 4.78 18.20 -17.85
CA GLN A 205 4.97 19.49 -18.51
C GLN A 205 4.13 20.59 -17.85
N MET A 206 2.86 20.32 -17.56
CA MET A 206 1.97 21.27 -16.87
C MET A 206 2.51 21.62 -15.47
N ILE A 207 2.94 20.64 -14.70
CA ILE A 207 3.54 20.83 -13.35
C ILE A 207 4.80 21.72 -13.45
N LEU A 208 5.72 21.41 -14.37
CA LEU A 208 6.97 22.14 -14.53
C LEU A 208 6.76 23.58 -15.10
N ALA A 209 5.74 23.76 -15.92
CA ALA A 209 5.35 25.10 -16.39
C ALA A 209 4.87 25.98 -15.25
N ARG A 210 4.10 25.44 -14.32
CA ARG A 210 3.48 26.17 -13.20
C ARG A 210 4.43 26.36 -12.02
N TYR A 211 5.18 25.30 -11.63
CA TYR A 211 6.02 25.27 -10.44
C TYR A 211 7.52 25.29 -10.82
N LYS A 212 8.12 26.47 -10.89
CA LYS A 212 9.50 26.67 -11.36
C LYS A 212 10.55 25.99 -10.47
N LYS A 213 10.24 25.74 -9.20
CA LYS A 213 11.08 25.00 -8.26
C LYS A 213 10.76 23.49 -8.18
N ALA A 214 9.84 22.99 -8.99
CA ALA A 214 9.51 21.57 -8.98
C ALA A 214 10.68 20.72 -9.47
N GLN A 215 10.87 19.56 -8.84
CA GLN A 215 11.72 18.47 -9.30
C GLN A 215 10.87 17.21 -9.33
N ILE A 216 10.76 16.57 -10.50
CA ILE A 216 10.00 15.35 -10.68
C ILE A 216 10.92 14.13 -10.67
N TRP A 217 10.57 13.14 -9.86
CA TRP A 217 11.27 11.87 -9.73
C TRP A 217 10.42 10.75 -10.32
N LEU A 218 10.87 10.14 -11.42
CA LEU A 218 10.18 9.01 -12.06
C LEU A 218 10.65 7.69 -11.44
N CYS A 219 9.74 6.98 -10.76
CA CYS A 219 10.02 5.71 -10.10
C CYS A 219 9.49 4.52 -10.92
N TRP A 220 10.20 3.39 -10.85
CA TRP A 220 9.86 2.15 -11.54
C TRP A 220 10.28 0.92 -10.73
N GLY A 221 9.54 -0.18 -10.86
CA GLY A 221 9.82 -1.45 -10.18
C GLY A 221 10.23 -2.60 -11.12
N ASN A 222 9.85 -2.52 -12.42
CA ASN A 222 10.13 -3.56 -13.41
C ASN A 222 10.54 -2.96 -14.77
N ALA A 223 10.97 -3.82 -15.71
CA ALA A 223 11.49 -3.38 -17.00
C ALA A 223 10.45 -2.66 -17.88
N LYS A 224 9.16 -3.05 -17.81
CA LYS A 224 8.07 -2.38 -18.55
C LYS A 224 7.85 -0.96 -18.01
N GLU A 225 7.78 -0.81 -16.70
CA GLU A 225 7.66 0.50 -16.05
C GLU A 225 8.86 1.39 -16.38
N LYS A 226 10.08 0.83 -16.39
CA LYS A 226 11.29 1.58 -16.79
C LYS A 226 11.18 2.14 -18.20
N LYS A 227 10.67 1.35 -19.16
CA LYS A 227 10.45 1.83 -20.52
C LYS A 227 9.44 2.99 -20.59
N ASN A 228 8.36 2.91 -19.82
CA ASN A 228 7.36 3.97 -19.75
C ASN A 228 7.96 5.25 -19.14
N THR A 229 8.72 5.14 -18.04
CA THR A 229 9.37 6.30 -17.43
C THR A 229 10.46 6.91 -18.30
N GLN A 230 11.18 6.10 -19.08
CA GLN A 230 12.15 6.58 -20.09
C GLN A 230 11.45 7.37 -21.21
N PHE A 231 10.28 6.92 -21.67
CA PHE A 231 9.48 7.67 -22.63
C PHE A 231 9.07 9.05 -22.05
N ILE A 232 8.52 9.08 -20.83
CA ILE A 232 8.11 10.33 -20.17
C ILE A 232 9.31 11.29 -20.03
N LEU A 233 10.46 10.78 -19.58
CA LEU A 233 11.68 11.57 -19.46
C LEU A 233 12.10 12.23 -20.78
N ALA A 234 12.09 11.45 -21.87
CA ALA A 234 12.47 11.93 -23.19
C ALA A 234 11.47 12.95 -23.76
N ASP A 235 10.17 12.70 -23.59
CA ASP A 235 9.11 13.57 -24.11
C ASP A 235 9.05 14.92 -23.39
N VAL A 236 9.26 14.92 -22.07
CA VAL A 236 9.30 16.16 -21.26
C VAL A 236 10.57 16.98 -21.52
N GLY A 237 11.72 16.34 -21.71
CA GLY A 237 12.98 16.96 -22.10
C GLY A 237 13.51 18.05 -21.14
N SER A 238 13.15 18.03 -19.87
CA SER A 238 13.53 19.04 -18.88
C SER A 238 14.63 18.55 -17.92
N LYS A 239 15.49 19.45 -17.45
CA LYS A 239 16.45 19.17 -16.37
C LYS A 239 15.79 18.97 -15.00
N GLN A 240 14.51 19.33 -14.86
CA GLN A 240 13.72 19.24 -13.62
C GLN A 240 12.96 17.90 -13.50
N ILE A 241 13.21 16.95 -14.39
CA ILE A 241 12.68 15.60 -14.31
C ILE A 241 13.82 14.59 -14.36
N SER A 242 13.80 13.59 -13.51
CA SER A 242 14.86 12.59 -13.39
C SER A 242 14.32 11.19 -13.26
N LEU A 243 14.93 10.25 -13.99
CA LEU A 243 14.66 8.82 -13.85
C LEU A 243 15.49 8.27 -12.68
N LEU A 244 14.80 7.72 -11.70
CA LEU A 244 15.47 7.11 -10.55
C LEU A 244 16.20 5.80 -10.91
N PRO A 245 17.27 5.45 -10.22
CA PRO A 245 17.75 4.08 -10.20
C PRO A 245 16.66 3.16 -9.61
N LYS A 246 16.80 1.84 -9.80
CA LYS A 246 15.88 0.92 -9.13
C LYS A 246 16.00 1.04 -7.62
N LEU A 247 14.91 1.40 -6.97
CA LEU A 247 14.84 1.52 -5.52
C LEU A 247 14.38 0.20 -4.88
N ASN A 248 14.94 -0.12 -3.73
CA ASN A 248 14.34 -1.10 -2.84
C ASN A 248 13.22 -0.46 -2.00
N LEU A 249 12.46 -1.27 -1.26
CA LEU A 249 11.28 -0.78 -0.52
C LEU A 249 11.63 0.22 0.60
N LYS A 250 12.83 0.13 1.19
CA LYS A 250 13.29 1.09 2.22
C LYS A 250 13.68 2.41 1.59
N GLU A 251 14.38 2.38 0.45
CA GLU A 251 14.70 3.59 -0.33
C GLU A 251 13.42 4.27 -0.83
N LEU A 252 12.41 3.49 -1.27
CA LEU A 252 11.12 4.02 -1.68
C LEU A 252 10.41 4.72 -0.53
N ALA A 253 10.40 4.14 0.68
CA ALA A 253 9.83 4.78 1.86
C ALA A 253 10.58 6.08 2.22
N ALA A 254 11.93 6.06 2.14
CA ALA A 254 12.74 7.25 2.38
C ALA A 254 12.41 8.38 1.38
N LEU A 255 12.30 8.05 0.10
CA LEU A 255 11.95 9.04 -0.93
C LEU A 255 10.52 9.57 -0.75
N THR A 256 9.56 8.69 -0.46
CA THR A 256 8.17 9.10 -0.15
C THR A 256 8.12 10.10 1.00
N GLN A 257 8.92 9.89 2.06
CA GLN A 257 9.00 10.81 3.19
C GLN A 257 9.55 12.19 2.80
N LEU A 258 10.50 12.24 1.88
CA LEU A 258 11.15 13.47 1.41
C LEU A 258 10.31 14.27 0.42
N CYS A 259 9.44 13.61 -0.36
CA CYS A 259 8.64 14.27 -1.38
C CYS A 259 7.49 15.10 -0.80
N ALA A 260 7.19 16.21 -1.47
CA ALA A 260 6.04 17.07 -1.17
C ALA A 260 4.72 16.47 -1.66
N LEU A 261 4.76 15.72 -2.78
CA LEU A 261 3.59 15.09 -3.39
C LEU A 261 3.98 13.75 -4.04
N VAL A 262 3.09 12.77 -3.94
CA VAL A 262 3.20 11.49 -4.65
C VAL A 262 2.02 11.35 -5.60
N ILE A 263 2.29 11.08 -6.88
CA ILE A 263 1.27 10.86 -7.90
C ILE A 263 1.49 9.47 -8.51
N GLY A 264 0.43 8.71 -8.68
CA GLY A 264 0.56 7.42 -9.36
C GLY A 264 -0.71 6.62 -9.47
N ASN A 265 -0.62 5.50 -10.15
CA ASN A 265 -1.71 4.55 -10.30
C ASN A 265 -2.06 3.86 -8.96
N ASP A 266 -3.19 3.15 -8.91
CA ASP A 266 -3.57 2.26 -7.81
C ASP A 266 -2.50 1.16 -7.61
N SER A 267 -1.53 1.47 -6.76
CA SER A 267 -0.34 0.63 -6.53
C SER A 267 0.29 0.86 -5.14
N GLY A 268 1.14 -0.07 -4.71
CA GLY A 268 1.81 0.01 -3.42
C GLY A 268 2.55 1.33 -3.16
N PRO A 269 3.39 1.82 -4.06
CA PRO A 269 4.09 3.09 -3.89
C PRO A 269 3.17 4.29 -3.63
N THR A 270 2.03 4.36 -4.30
CA THR A 270 1.07 5.47 -4.10
C THR A 270 0.36 5.35 -2.75
N HIS A 271 -0.02 4.13 -2.35
CA HIS A 271 -0.62 3.90 -1.02
C HIS A 271 0.35 4.16 0.14
N LEU A 272 1.67 4.09 -0.13
CA LEU A 272 2.69 4.40 0.87
C LEU A 272 2.60 5.86 1.33
N ALA A 273 2.24 6.78 0.44
CA ALA A 273 2.04 8.18 0.80
C ALA A 273 0.94 8.36 1.84
N PHE A 274 -0.22 7.70 1.68
CA PHE A 274 -1.27 7.70 2.71
C PHE A 274 -0.75 7.13 4.04
N ALA A 275 -0.07 6.00 4.01
CA ALA A 275 0.46 5.37 5.22
C ALA A 275 1.51 6.23 5.94
N MET A 276 2.19 7.12 5.23
CA MET A 276 3.24 8.02 5.76
C MET A 276 2.76 9.46 5.98
N ASN A 277 1.44 9.73 5.92
CA ASN A 277 0.85 11.07 6.08
C ASN A 277 1.43 12.09 5.07
N LYS A 278 1.71 11.65 3.83
CA LYS A 278 2.20 12.51 2.75
C LYS A 278 1.09 12.81 1.74
N PRO A 279 1.05 14.02 1.17
CA PRO A 279 0.12 14.34 0.10
C PRO A 279 0.23 13.36 -1.07
N SER A 280 -0.92 12.93 -1.61
CA SER A 280 -0.93 12.04 -2.76
C SER A 280 -2.15 12.19 -3.66
N ILE A 281 -1.97 11.81 -4.92
CA ILE A 281 -3.05 11.64 -5.90
C ILE A 281 -2.95 10.22 -6.44
N THR A 282 -3.99 9.41 -6.20
CA THR A 282 -4.08 8.05 -6.72
C THR A 282 -5.04 8.00 -7.88
N ILE A 283 -4.55 7.52 -9.04
CA ILE A 283 -5.31 7.42 -10.29
C ILE A 283 -5.88 6.01 -10.39
N PHE A 284 -7.20 5.91 -10.51
CA PHE A 284 -7.92 4.65 -10.59
C PHE A 284 -8.56 4.45 -11.97
N GLY A 285 -8.44 3.21 -12.47
CA GLY A 285 -9.15 2.75 -13.67
C GLY A 285 -10.22 1.73 -13.32
N ALA A 286 -10.06 0.50 -13.81
CA ALA A 286 -11.00 -0.60 -13.65
C ALA A 286 -11.09 -1.20 -12.23
N THR A 287 -10.58 -0.51 -11.21
CA THR A 287 -10.72 -0.92 -9.81
C THR A 287 -11.48 0.14 -9.01
N PRO A 288 -12.35 -0.26 -8.06
CA PRO A 288 -13.17 0.70 -7.32
C PRO A 288 -12.33 1.55 -6.38
N SER A 289 -12.25 2.84 -6.67
CA SER A 289 -11.49 3.82 -5.91
C SER A 289 -11.97 3.91 -4.45
N TYR A 290 -13.29 3.95 -4.25
CA TYR A 290 -13.93 4.04 -2.93
C TYR A 290 -13.56 2.87 -2.00
N ARG A 291 -13.27 1.70 -2.58
CA ARG A 291 -12.87 0.52 -1.83
C ARG A 291 -11.37 0.48 -1.55
N ASN A 292 -10.55 0.86 -2.53
CA ASN A 292 -9.12 0.59 -2.52
C ASN A 292 -8.26 1.75 -2.01
N ALA A 293 -8.84 2.93 -1.80
CA ALA A 293 -8.14 4.06 -1.20
C ALA A 293 -9.01 4.76 -0.14
N TYR A 294 -8.36 5.26 0.90
CA TYR A 294 -9.00 6.09 1.91
C TYR A 294 -8.67 7.56 1.63
N GLN A 295 -9.70 8.34 1.30
CA GLN A 295 -9.53 9.75 0.98
C GLN A 295 -9.43 10.59 2.25
N THR A 296 -8.50 11.55 2.24
CA THR A 296 -8.29 12.55 3.28
C THR A 296 -8.14 13.94 2.64
N PRO A 297 -8.04 15.02 3.41
CA PRO A 297 -7.73 16.33 2.84
C PRO A 297 -6.46 16.35 1.98
N ILE A 298 -5.46 15.53 2.29
CA ILE A 298 -4.17 15.48 1.58
C ILE A 298 -3.99 14.24 0.68
N ASN A 299 -4.86 13.24 0.79
CA ASN A 299 -4.80 12.05 -0.07
C ASN A 299 -6.03 12.04 -0.98
N LYS A 300 -5.82 12.42 -2.23
CA LYS A 300 -6.86 12.56 -3.24
C LYS A 300 -6.91 11.35 -4.14
N VAL A 301 -8.08 11.12 -4.68
CA VAL A 301 -8.36 10.06 -5.65
C VAL A 301 -8.99 10.69 -6.87
N ILE A 302 -8.59 10.21 -8.04
CA ILE A 302 -9.27 10.50 -9.31
C ILE A 302 -9.54 9.18 -10.02
N ASP A 303 -10.72 9.04 -10.58
CA ASP A 303 -11.13 7.89 -11.38
C ASP A 303 -11.93 8.35 -12.62
N SER A 304 -12.27 7.42 -13.48
CA SER A 304 -12.99 7.70 -14.72
C SER A 304 -14.48 8.10 -14.54
N GLY A 305 -14.97 8.22 -13.31
CA GLY A 305 -16.38 8.39 -12.99
C GLY A 305 -17.24 7.15 -13.21
N LYS A 306 -16.67 6.04 -13.73
CA LYS A 306 -17.38 4.79 -13.96
C LYS A 306 -17.60 4.07 -12.62
N TYR A 307 -18.86 3.81 -12.26
CA TYR A 307 -19.17 2.99 -11.09
C TYR A 307 -18.83 1.52 -11.31
N ILE A 308 -17.95 0.95 -10.48
CA ILE A 308 -17.52 -0.44 -10.54
C ILE A 308 -18.26 -1.22 -9.45
N SER A 309 -19.31 -1.94 -9.84
CA SER A 309 -20.15 -2.72 -8.92
C SER A 309 -19.52 -4.04 -8.50
N ASP A 310 -18.81 -4.73 -9.40
CA ASP A 310 -18.11 -5.97 -9.06
C ASP A 310 -16.74 -5.66 -8.46
N THR A 311 -16.67 -5.68 -7.14
CA THR A 311 -15.44 -5.44 -6.40
C THR A 311 -14.57 -6.70 -6.23
N LYS A 312 -15.10 -7.87 -6.60
CA LYS A 312 -14.38 -9.15 -6.48
C LYS A 312 -13.59 -9.51 -7.74
N HIS A 313 -14.09 -9.09 -8.91
CA HIS A 313 -13.49 -9.41 -10.19
C HIS A 313 -13.23 -8.13 -10.98
N ILE A 314 -11.98 -7.95 -11.38
CA ILE A 314 -11.57 -6.82 -12.23
C ILE A 314 -11.79 -7.22 -13.68
N ASP A 315 -12.56 -6.43 -14.41
CA ASP A 315 -12.64 -6.54 -15.86
C ASP A 315 -11.31 -6.08 -16.47
N LYS A 316 -10.53 -7.04 -16.96
CA LYS A 316 -9.20 -6.77 -17.55
C LYS A 316 -9.26 -6.11 -18.93
N SER A 317 -10.41 -6.12 -19.58
CA SER A 317 -10.64 -5.46 -20.87
C SER A 317 -11.07 -4.01 -20.72
N ASP A 318 -11.39 -3.57 -19.50
CA ASP A 318 -11.79 -2.20 -19.21
C ASP A 318 -10.58 -1.29 -19.02
N PHE A 319 -10.36 -0.40 -19.95
CA PHE A 319 -9.30 0.62 -19.94
C PHE A 319 -9.83 2.03 -19.66
N CYS A 320 -10.89 2.15 -18.89
CA CYS A 320 -11.53 3.45 -18.56
C CYS A 320 -10.55 4.49 -17.96
N ILE A 321 -9.43 4.07 -17.41
CA ILE A 321 -8.36 4.96 -16.92
C ILE A 321 -7.84 5.93 -17.99
N GLN A 322 -7.93 5.55 -19.27
CA GLN A 322 -7.53 6.38 -20.41
C GLN A 322 -8.42 7.62 -20.62
N ASN A 323 -9.63 7.62 -20.03
CA ASN A 323 -10.59 8.72 -20.16
C ASN A 323 -10.35 9.84 -19.14
N ILE A 324 -9.46 9.64 -18.18
CA ILE A 324 -9.15 10.65 -17.15
C ILE A 324 -8.32 11.77 -17.78
N ASP A 325 -8.79 13.02 -17.68
CA ASP A 325 -8.07 14.18 -18.20
C ASP A 325 -6.90 14.55 -17.26
N GLU A 326 -5.71 14.76 -17.83
CA GLU A 326 -4.54 15.22 -17.09
C GLU A 326 -4.73 16.58 -16.42
N LYS A 327 -5.62 17.43 -16.95
CA LYS A 327 -5.98 18.71 -16.35
C LYS A 327 -6.71 18.55 -15.01
N GLU A 328 -7.55 17.53 -14.89
CA GLU A 328 -8.21 17.22 -13.62
C GLU A 328 -7.20 16.77 -12.57
N ILE A 329 -6.22 15.94 -12.95
CA ILE A 329 -5.11 15.53 -12.06
C ILE A 329 -4.29 16.76 -11.66
N PHE A 330 -4.00 17.66 -12.62
CA PHE A 330 -3.26 18.88 -12.38
C PHE A 330 -3.98 19.82 -11.41
N THR A 331 -5.30 19.97 -11.53
CA THR A 331 -6.12 20.75 -10.57
C THR A 331 -5.97 20.21 -9.14
N LEU A 332 -5.93 18.89 -8.96
CA LEU A 332 -5.66 18.29 -7.65
C LEU A 332 -4.22 18.60 -7.18
N CYS A 333 -3.24 18.64 -8.10
CA CYS A 333 -1.87 19.02 -7.75
C CYS A 333 -1.82 20.46 -7.21
N GLU A 334 -2.54 21.43 -7.85
CA GLU A 334 -2.61 22.82 -7.40
C GLU A 334 -3.20 22.95 -5.99
N GLY A 335 -4.16 22.10 -5.64
CA GLY A 335 -4.74 22.04 -4.30
C GLY A 335 -3.80 21.48 -3.23
N LEU A 336 -2.78 20.69 -3.61
CA LEU A 336 -1.87 20.01 -2.69
C LEU A 336 -0.47 20.62 -2.65
N LEU A 337 -0.02 21.26 -3.73
CA LEU A 337 1.25 21.97 -3.84
C LEU A 337 1.01 23.46 -3.57
N LYS A 338 1.27 23.87 -2.36
CA LYS A 338 1.18 25.30 -1.97
C LYS A 338 2.50 26.02 -2.18
#